data_d14e379bbcdffb284178d98bcfb0b5f0
#
_entry.id   d14e379bbcdffb284178d98bcfb0b5f0
#
_cell.length_a   1.000
_cell.length_b   1.000
_cell.length_c   1.000
_cell.angle_alpha   90.00
_cell.angle_beta   90.00
_cell.angle_gamma   90.00
#
_symmetry.space_group_name_H-M   'P 1'
#
loop_
_entity.id
_entity.type
_entity.pdbx_description
1 polymer ?
#
loop_
_entity_poly.entity_id
_entity_poly.type
_entity_poly.pdbx_seq_one_letter_code
_entity_poly.pdbx_strand_id
1 'polypeptide(L)'
;MKVLFINPPIYDFSAFDLWLKPLGFLKIIDLFKKNGFEIFYFDFMDRNHKFYNNIKVKKGKFGCGKYFFKEVEKPEIYRNIPRKYKRFGLPVEVFIEFLKDIKNPDFIFITTGMTYWVLGIKEVVEIIKKFYSRVPVIIGGIYASFCYDDAKNLEVDYIFRGKDIFKFSYDFSSRFGIDIKIPDILKPYWGVYEKLDYLVVKTSYGCPFSCWYCGIKQFEPEYKKRDFDEVVEEIIENAEKFKIEDIAFYDDALLFNFDEQLYKILEKVKRYNKNLRFHTPNGIHPKFIKKEVAYILKEANFKTIRLSLETIEKNRIEESGYKVNFSEFENSIKYLIYAGFTKEEIGVYILAGLPGQMPNEVINTINILRNYPVKIKIAEYSPIPGTVDFKIAQKLYPDLPISNPLFQNNS
;
A
#
# COMPACT_ATOMS: atom_id res chain seq x y z
N MET A 1 27.71 12.32 0.57
CA MET A 1 26.95 11.99 1.79
C MET A 1 26.26 10.65 1.63
N LYS A 2 26.06 9.92 2.74
CA LYS A 2 25.51 8.57 2.81
C LYS A 2 24.14 8.60 3.46
N VAL A 3 23.17 7.93 2.87
CA VAL A 3 21.82 7.84 3.45
C VAL A 3 21.39 6.39 3.55
N LEU A 4 20.94 6.02 4.73
CA LEU A 4 20.35 4.70 5.02
C LEU A 4 18.84 4.80 5.00
N PHE A 5 18.21 4.02 4.13
CA PHE A 5 16.76 3.89 4.01
C PHE A 5 16.30 2.53 4.52
N ILE A 6 15.25 2.51 5.35
CA ILE A 6 14.78 1.29 6.00
C ILE A 6 13.26 1.15 5.84
N ASN A 7 12.82 -0.01 5.29
CA ASN A 7 11.43 -0.44 5.35
C ASN A 7 11.27 -1.43 6.52
N PRO A 8 10.53 -1.06 7.60
CA PRO A 8 10.46 -1.83 8.84
C PRO A 8 9.77 -3.19 8.71
N PRO A 9 9.96 -4.10 9.67
CA PRO A 9 9.18 -5.31 9.78
C PRO A 9 7.73 -5.00 10.16
N ILE A 10 6.83 -5.94 9.90
CA ILE A 10 5.41 -5.82 10.24
C ILE A 10 5.11 -6.64 11.49
N TYR A 11 4.48 -6.00 12.47
CA TYR A 11 3.89 -6.65 13.64
C TYR A 11 2.38 -6.70 13.46
N ASP A 12 1.83 -7.92 13.31
CA ASP A 12 0.41 -8.10 13.03
C ASP A 12 -0.04 -9.54 13.35
N PHE A 13 -1.33 -9.81 13.30
CA PHE A 13 -1.90 -11.14 13.35
C PHE A 13 -1.69 -11.90 12.04
N SER A 14 -1.65 -11.17 10.91
CA SER A 14 -1.46 -11.74 9.57
C SER A 14 -0.77 -10.73 8.65
N ALA A 15 0.23 -11.18 7.90
CA ALA A 15 0.76 -10.42 6.78
C ALA A 15 1.08 -11.37 5.62
N PHE A 16 0.75 -10.91 4.42
CA PHE A 16 0.99 -11.62 3.18
C PHE A 16 1.43 -10.60 2.11
N ASP A 17 2.46 -10.94 1.37
CA ASP A 17 2.89 -10.11 0.25
C ASP A 17 1.90 -10.26 -0.91
N LEU A 18 0.95 -9.34 -0.98
CA LEU A 18 0.04 -9.15 -2.10
C LEU A 18 0.49 -7.92 -2.88
N TRP A 19 1.69 -8.02 -3.48
CA TRP A 19 2.40 -6.95 -4.21
C TRP A 19 2.74 -5.73 -3.33
N LEU A 20 3.15 -5.96 -2.08
CA LEU A 20 3.45 -4.90 -1.13
C LEU A 20 4.85 -4.31 -1.35
N LYS A 21 4.93 -3.07 -1.88
CA LYS A 21 6.17 -2.29 -2.02
C LYS A 21 5.96 -0.83 -1.61
N PRO A 22 6.96 -0.20 -0.97
CA PRO A 22 6.84 1.17 -0.46
C PRO A 22 7.11 2.23 -1.54
N LEU A 23 6.20 2.37 -2.53
CA LEU A 23 6.38 3.24 -3.70
C LEU A 23 6.78 4.68 -3.35
N GLY A 24 6.11 5.29 -2.36
CA GLY A 24 6.43 6.65 -1.93
C GLY A 24 7.86 6.77 -1.40
N PHE A 25 8.31 5.74 -0.69
CA PHE A 25 9.66 5.69 -0.14
C PHE A 25 10.72 5.51 -1.23
N LEU A 26 10.44 4.66 -2.22
CA LEU A 26 11.31 4.48 -3.39
C LEU A 26 11.47 5.78 -4.21
N LYS A 27 10.48 6.68 -4.20
CA LYS A 27 10.60 8.02 -4.79
C LYS A 27 11.50 8.94 -3.98
N ILE A 28 11.45 8.88 -2.66
CA ILE A 28 12.39 9.64 -1.81
C ILE A 28 13.81 9.12 -2.04
N ILE A 29 14.00 7.82 -2.22
CA ILE A 29 15.30 7.26 -2.58
C ILE A 29 15.80 7.82 -3.94
N ASP A 30 14.93 7.90 -4.95
CA ASP A 30 15.25 8.49 -6.26
C ASP A 30 15.69 9.97 -6.12
N LEU A 31 14.97 10.74 -5.28
CA LEU A 31 15.29 12.12 -4.99
C LEU A 31 16.74 12.26 -4.45
N PHE A 32 17.08 11.49 -3.42
CA PHE A 32 18.41 11.53 -2.82
C PHE A 32 19.48 11.01 -3.79
N LYS A 33 19.20 9.95 -4.54
CA LYS A 33 20.08 9.39 -5.55
C LYS A 33 20.43 10.43 -6.63
N LYS A 34 19.45 11.16 -7.13
CA LYS A 34 19.61 12.22 -8.14
C LYS A 34 20.32 13.45 -7.60
N ASN A 35 20.32 13.66 -6.29
CA ASN A 35 21.12 14.68 -5.60
C ASN A 35 22.51 14.21 -5.20
N GLY A 36 22.98 13.06 -5.72
CA GLY A 36 24.36 12.58 -5.57
C GLY A 36 24.66 11.89 -4.24
N PHE A 37 23.64 11.49 -3.48
CA PHE A 37 23.87 10.73 -2.25
C PHE A 37 24.16 9.26 -2.53
N GLU A 38 25.03 8.67 -1.73
CA GLU A 38 25.26 7.24 -1.67
C GLU A 38 24.11 6.58 -0.90
N ILE A 39 23.42 5.62 -1.53
CA ILE A 39 22.18 5.03 -0.99
C ILE A 39 22.47 3.64 -0.43
N PHE A 40 22.10 3.44 0.83
CA PHE A 40 21.99 2.14 1.47
C PHE A 40 20.49 1.87 1.72
N TYR A 41 20.05 0.66 1.42
CA TYR A 41 18.63 0.29 1.59
C TYR A 41 18.49 -1.05 2.27
N PHE A 42 17.66 -1.14 3.29
CA PHE A 42 17.28 -2.38 3.92
C PHE A 42 15.76 -2.51 3.98
N ASP A 43 15.25 -3.56 3.35
CA ASP A 43 13.83 -3.88 3.33
C ASP A 43 13.58 -5.15 4.15
N PHE A 44 13.04 -5.02 5.36
CA PHE A 44 12.66 -6.18 6.16
C PHE A 44 11.64 -7.07 5.44
N MET A 45 10.88 -6.50 4.52
CA MET A 45 9.83 -7.19 3.77
C MET A 45 10.32 -7.74 2.42
N ASP A 46 11.62 -7.70 2.13
CA ASP A 46 12.16 -8.27 0.90
C ASP A 46 12.22 -9.80 0.96
N ARG A 47 11.30 -10.47 0.24
CA ARG A 47 11.24 -11.94 0.12
C ARG A 47 12.30 -12.54 -0.82
N ASN A 48 13.04 -11.70 -1.54
CA ASN A 48 14.13 -12.12 -2.42
C ASN A 48 15.51 -11.99 -1.76
N HIS A 49 15.58 -11.51 -0.51
CA HIS A 49 16.83 -11.46 0.24
C HIS A 49 17.47 -12.86 0.41
N LYS A 50 18.81 -12.95 0.36
CA LYS A 50 19.58 -14.21 0.49
C LYS A 50 19.22 -15.06 1.70
N PHE A 51 18.71 -14.47 2.78
CA PHE A 51 18.18 -15.20 3.95
C PHE A 51 17.13 -16.24 3.56
N TYR A 52 16.28 -15.96 2.58
CA TYR A 52 15.22 -16.87 2.15
C TYR A 52 15.73 -18.09 1.34
N ASN A 53 16.99 -18.11 0.91
CA ASN A 53 17.57 -19.26 0.21
C ASN A 53 17.59 -20.54 1.09
N ASN A 54 17.67 -20.35 2.41
CA ASN A 54 17.75 -21.44 3.40
C ASN A 54 16.41 -21.74 4.10
N ILE A 55 15.32 -21.10 3.67
CA ILE A 55 14.02 -21.21 4.35
C ILE A 55 12.92 -21.53 3.33
N LYS A 56 12.10 -22.53 3.65
CA LYS A 56 10.91 -22.86 2.86
C LYS A 56 9.74 -21.95 3.27
N VAL A 57 9.49 -20.91 2.51
CA VAL A 57 8.30 -20.05 2.65
C VAL A 57 7.35 -20.33 1.49
N LYS A 58 6.05 -20.41 1.77
CA LYS A 58 5.05 -20.68 0.73
C LYS A 58 5.01 -19.53 -0.29
N LYS A 59 5.38 -19.83 -1.53
CA LYS A 59 5.18 -18.95 -2.68
C LYS A 59 3.71 -19.00 -3.11
N GLY A 60 3.15 -17.85 -3.44
CA GLY A 60 1.83 -17.71 -4.04
C GLY A 60 1.92 -17.64 -5.57
N LYS A 61 0.79 -17.34 -6.19
CA LYS A 61 0.73 -17.05 -7.64
C LYS A 61 1.20 -15.61 -7.88
N PHE A 62 1.68 -15.32 -9.08
CA PHE A 62 1.95 -13.96 -9.56
C PHE A 62 2.93 -13.17 -8.68
N GLY A 63 4.00 -13.81 -8.25
CA GLY A 63 5.01 -13.19 -7.40
C GLY A 63 4.61 -12.98 -5.92
N CYS A 64 3.35 -13.17 -5.56
CA CYS A 64 2.88 -13.05 -4.17
C CYS A 64 3.44 -14.16 -3.26
N GLY A 65 3.30 -14.02 -1.93
CA GLY A 65 3.71 -15.08 -1.02
C GLY A 65 3.68 -14.71 0.45
N LYS A 66 4.02 -15.67 1.29
CA LYS A 66 4.15 -15.44 2.73
C LYS A 66 5.51 -14.84 3.05
N TYR A 67 5.56 -14.06 4.12
CA TYR A 67 6.80 -13.65 4.75
C TYR A 67 7.28 -14.70 5.76
N PHE A 68 8.57 -14.70 6.05
CA PHE A 68 9.06 -15.30 7.29
C PHE A 68 8.42 -14.59 8.48
N PHE A 69 8.13 -15.32 9.55
CA PHE A 69 7.59 -14.72 10.77
C PHE A 69 8.07 -15.44 12.02
N LYS A 70 8.04 -14.72 13.13
CA LYS A 70 8.22 -15.25 14.49
C LYS A 70 6.99 -14.88 15.31
N GLU A 71 6.46 -15.82 16.10
CA GLU A 71 5.42 -15.51 17.09
C GLU A 71 6.02 -14.65 18.19
N VAL A 72 5.30 -13.61 18.59
CA VAL A 72 5.72 -12.66 19.61
C VAL A 72 4.59 -12.44 20.61
N GLU A 73 4.92 -11.91 21.79
CA GLU A 73 3.94 -11.52 22.77
C GLU A 73 3.01 -10.45 22.22
N LYS A 74 1.72 -10.58 22.52
CA LYS A 74 0.72 -9.60 22.15
C LYS A 74 0.81 -8.35 23.03
N PRO A 75 0.72 -7.14 22.45
CA PRO A 75 0.41 -5.95 23.22
C PRO A 75 -0.85 -6.13 24.07
N GLU A 76 -0.89 -5.51 25.23
CA GLU A 76 -2.02 -5.62 26.18
C GLU A 76 -3.37 -5.31 25.53
N ILE A 77 -3.40 -4.31 24.63
CA ILE A 77 -4.60 -3.93 23.88
C ILE A 77 -5.20 -5.07 23.04
N TYR A 78 -4.42 -6.08 22.72
CA TYR A 78 -4.84 -7.25 21.92
C TYR A 78 -5.08 -8.52 22.74
N ARG A 79 -4.97 -8.48 24.09
CA ARG A 79 -5.01 -9.69 24.94
C ARG A 79 -6.24 -10.58 24.68
N ASN A 80 -7.39 -9.95 24.42
CA ASN A 80 -8.67 -10.64 24.21
C ASN A 80 -8.88 -11.17 22.79
N ILE A 81 -7.97 -10.88 21.84
CA ILE A 81 -8.09 -11.37 20.46
C ILE A 81 -7.55 -12.82 20.42
N PRO A 82 -8.37 -13.84 20.06
CA PRO A 82 -7.98 -15.24 20.10
C PRO A 82 -7.10 -15.65 18.89
N ARG A 83 -6.14 -14.81 18.51
CA ARG A 83 -5.20 -15.02 17.40
C ARG A 83 -3.77 -14.83 17.87
N LYS A 84 -2.81 -15.54 17.28
CA LYS A 84 -1.39 -15.37 17.56
C LYS A 84 -0.87 -14.10 16.90
N TYR A 85 -0.11 -13.32 17.64
CA TYR A 85 0.54 -12.11 17.14
C TYR A 85 1.95 -12.43 16.65
N LYS A 86 2.39 -11.80 15.60
CA LYS A 86 3.61 -12.17 14.88
C LYS A 86 4.39 -10.95 14.43
N ARG A 87 5.69 -11.12 14.38
CA ARG A 87 6.62 -10.24 13.68
C ARG A 87 6.95 -10.86 12.33
N PHE A 88 6.63 -10.18 11.26
CA PHE A 88 6.88 -10.61 9.89
C PHE A 88 8.08 -9.87 9.28
N GLY A 89 8.78 -10.54 8.37
CA GLY A 89 9.93 -10.01 7.67
C GLY A 89 11.26 -10.60 8.12
N LEU A 90 12.35 -10.09 7.62
CA LEU A 90 13.71 -10.57 7.93
C LEU A 90 13.98 -10.51 9.43
N PRO A 91 14.75 -11.48 10.00
CA PRO A 91 15.19 -11.42 11.39
C PRO A 91 16.03 -10.19 11.70
N VAL A 92 16.02 -9.78 12.98
CA VAL A 92 16.83 -8.63 13.46
C VAL A 92 18.32 -8.88 13.27
N GLU A 93 18.75 -10.12 13.41
CA GLU A 93 20.15 -10.52 13.26
C GLU A 93 20.69 -10.20 11.86
N VAL A 94 19.85 -10.38 10.82
CA VAL A 94 20.18 -10.04 9.42
C VAL A 94 20.37 -8.53 9.26
N PHE A 95 19.54 -7.74 9.93
CA PHE A 95 19.64 -6.29 9.91
C PHE A 95 20.90 -5.80 10.66
N ILE A 96 21.17 -6.37 11.83
CA ILE A 96 22.39 -6.06 12.60
C ILE A 96 23.65 -6.36 11.78
N GLU A 97 23.67 -7.48 11.06
CA GLU A 97 24.81 -7.82 10.20
C GLU A 97 24.96 -6.78 9.07
N PHE A 98 23.87 -6.40 8.43
CA PHE A 98 23.88 -5.36 7.40
C PHE A 98 24.40 -4.00 7.94
N LEU A 99 24.04 -3.62 9.18
CA LEU A 99 24.47 -2.36 9.78
C LEU A 99 25.98 -2.33 10.06
N LYS A 100 26.65 -3.46 10.31
CA LYS A 100 28.11 -3.53 10.53
C LYS A 100 28.90 -3.10 9.30
N ASP A 101 28.34 -3.30 8.11
CA ASP A 101 28.98 -2.93 6.83
C ASP A 101 28.81 -1.45 6.51
N ILE A 102 27.90 -0.74 7.18
CA ILE A 102 27.63 0.68 6.94
C ILE A 102 28.39 1.54 7.94
N LYS A 103 29.35 2.30 7.45
CA LYS A 103 30.10 3.25 8.29
C LYS A 103 29.42 4.63 8.23
N ASN A 104 28.92 5.07 9.39
CA ASN A 104 28.43 6.44 9.65
C ASN A 104 27.59 7.03 8.51
N PRO A 105 26.32 6.64 8.35
CA PRO A 105 25.42 7.34 7.45
C PRO A 105 25.20 8.78 7.97
N ASP A 106 25.03 9.72 7.04
CA ASP A 106 24.73 11.12 7.38
C ASP A 106 23.26 11.30 7.81
N PHE A 107 22.37 10.46 7.24
CA PHE A 107 20.94 10.45 7.55
C PHE A 107 20.37 9.03 7.51
N ILE A 108 19.33 8.82 8.31
CA ILE A 108 18.56 7.57 8.32
C ILE A 108 17.09 7.88 8.09
N PHE A 109 16.51 7.24 7.08
CA PHE A 109 15.10 7.35 6.75
C PHE A 109 14.38 6.03 7.04
N ILE A 110 13.23 6.13 7.71
CA ILE A 110 12.38 4.97 7.99
C ILE A 110 11.00 5.24 7.42
N THR A 111 10.52 4.37 6.51
CA THR A 111 9.15 4.48 6.01
C THR A 111 8.16 3.97 7.03
N THR A 112 6.96 4.54 7.02
CA THR A 112 5.88 4.11 7.90
C THR A 112 4.68 3.66 7.06
N GLY A 113 4.35 2.37 7.16
CA GLY A 113 3.22 1.76 6.48
C GLY A 113 1.90 2.04 7.18
N MET A 114 1.08 1.01 7.44
CA MET A 114 -0.20 1.16 8.14
C MET A 114 0.00 1.74 9.55
N THR A 115 -1.02 2.44 10.05
CA THR A 115 -0.94 3.10 11.37
C THR A 115 -0.60 2.12 12.49
N TYR A 116 -1.19 0.94 12.47
CA TYR A 116 -1.02 -0.11 13.48
C TYR A 116 0.27 -0.95 13.34
N TRP A 117 1.11 -0.70 12.36
CA TRP A 117 2.44 -1.34 12.24
C TRP A 117 3.54 -0.60 13.01
N VAL A 118 3.16 0.28 13.91
CA VAL A 118 4.06 1.13 14.71
C VAL A 118 5.13 0.37 15.48
N LEU A 119 4.89 -0.88 15.90
CA LEU A 119 5.87 -1.67 16.65
C LEU A 119 7.12 -2.00 15.82
N GLY A 120 6.96 -2.23 14.52
CA GLY A 120 8.11 -2.41 13.63
C GLY A 120 8.96 -1.15 13.49
N ILE A 121 8.32 0.02 13.51
CA ILE A 121 9.03 1.30 13.49
C ILE A 121 9.81 1.50 14.81
N LYS A 122 9.16 1.22 15.96
CA LYS A 122 9.80 1.31 17.29
C LYS A 122 11.02 0.41 17.37
N GLU A 123 10.91 -0.87 16.96
CA GLU A 123 12.03 -1.81 16.91
C GLU A 123 13.22 -1.24 16.10
N VAL A 124 12.94 -0.72 14.91
CA VAL A 124 14.00 -0.19 14.05
C VAL A 124 14.64 1.05 14.68
N VAL A 125 13.86 1.99 15.23
CA VAL A 125 14.38 3.19 15.89
C VAL A 125 15.29 2.82 17.06
N GLU A 126 14.86 1.88 17.93
CA GLU A 126 15.66 1.41 19.06
C GLU A 126 17.00 0.78 18.64
N ILE A 127 17.00 -0.02 17.57
CA ILE A 127 18.22 -0.62 17.03
C ILE A 127 19.13 0.47 16.48
N ILE A 128 18.61 1.37 15.66
CA ILE A 128 19.38 2.43 15.00
C ILE A 128 20.02 3.37 16.03
N LYS A 129 19.30 3.75 17.08
CA LYS A 129 19.88 4.63 18.13
C LYS A 129 21.03 3.96 18.91
N LYS A 130 21.05 2.62 18.99
CA LYS A 130 22.19 1.88 19.58
C LYS A 130 23.42 1.88 18.67
N PHE A 131 23.22 1.82 17.33
CA PHE A 131 24.32 1.81 16.34
C PHE A 131 24.82 3.22 16.00
N TYR A 132 23.88 4.17 15.87
CA TYR A 132 24.12 5.51 15.34
C TYR A 132 23.44 6.59 16.19
N SER A 133 23.85 6.73 17.46
CA SER A 133 23.20 7.59 18.44
C SER A 133 23.09 9.07 18.06
N ARG A 134 23.96 9.56 17.16
CA ARG A 134 24.03 10.98 16.75
C ARG A 134 23.55 11.23 15.33
N VAL A 135 23.22 10.19 14.59
CA VAL A 135 22.74 10.33 13.21
C VAL A 135 21.26 10.71 13.20
N PRO A 136 20.88 11.77 12.47
CA PRO A 136 19.47 12.17 12.37
C PRO A 136 18.61 11.06 11.78
N VAL A 137 17.49 10.75 12.46
CA VAL A 137 16.48 9.79 12.05
C VAL A 137 15.24 10.53 11.59
N ILE A 138 14.81 10.25 10.35
CA ILE A 138 13.65 10.85 9.71
C ILE A 138 12.61 9.77 9.44
N ILE A 139 11.36 10.02 9.80
CA ILE A 139 10.24 9.14 9.46
C ILE A 139 9.23 9.85 8.57
N GLY A 140 8.60 9.10 7.67
CA GLY A 140 7.53 9.59 6.81
C GLY A 140 6.62 8.44 6.34
N GLY A 141 5.45 8.77 5.80
CA GLY A 141 4.47 7.81 5.31
C GLY A 141 3.15 7.84 6.07
N ILE A 142 2.39 6.74 6.03
CA ILE A 142 0.99 6.70 6.50
C ILE A 142 0.90 6.93 8.01
N TYR A 143 1.61 6.15 8.82
CA TYR A 143 1.57 6.34 10.28
C TYR A 143 2.06 7.73 10.69
N ALA A 144 3.21 8.18 10.17
CA ALA A 144 3.75 9.51 10.45
C ALA A 144 2.77 10.65 10.11
N SER A 145 1.90 10.45 9.12
CA SER A 145 0.93 11.44 8.66
C SER A 145 -0.37 11.41 9.48
N PHE A 146 -0.94 10.23 9.71
CA PHE A 146 -2.24 10.09 10.38
C PHE A 146 -2.16 10.00 11.90
N CYS A 147 -1.06 9.48 12.44
CA CYS A 147 -0.84 9.35 13.88
C CYS A 147 0.32 10.24 14.36
N TYR A 148 0.38 11.48 13.85
CA TYR A 148 1.48 12.40 14.10
C TYR A 148 1.73 12.64 15.60
N ASP A 149 0.68 12.77 16.40
CA ASP A 149 0.83 13.03 17.83
C ASP A 149 1.42 11.82 18.58
N ASP A 150 1.09 10.59 18.15
CA ASP A 150 1.75 9.38 18.67
C ASP A 150 3.20 9.29 18.16
N ALA A 151 3.44 9.65 16.91
CA ALA A 151 4.77 9.61 16.30
C ALA A 151 5.78 10.56 16.97
N LYS A 152 5.33 11.67 17.60
CA LYS A 152 6.18 12.56 18.41
C LYS A 152 6.82 11.87 19.60
N ASN A 153 6.25 10.76 20.08
CA ASN A 153 6.79 9.99 21.19
C ASN A 153 7.94 9.05 20.75
N LEU A 154 8.25 8.98 19.46
CA LEU A 154 9.40 8.24 18.97
C LEU A 154 10.68 9.09 19.09
N GLU A 155 11.79 8.45 19.35
CA GLU A 155 13.11 9.09 19.39
C GLU A 155 13.63 9.37 17.95
N VAL A 156 12.93 10.25 17.22
CA VAL A 156 13.26 10.64 15.85
C VAL A 156 13.46 12.15 15.74
N ASP A 157 14.31 12.56 14.80
CA ASP A 157 14.72 13.96 14.68
C ASP A 157 13.78 14.77 13.79
N TYR A 158 13.09 14.09 12.83
CA TYR A 158 12.13 14.75 11.96
C TYR A 158 11.01 13.80 11.53
N ILE A 159 9.77 14.33 11.52
CA ILE A 159 8.56 13.61 11.11
C ILE A 159 7.97 14.34 9.90
N PHE A 160 8.06 13.72 8.73
CA PHE A 160 7.46 14.26 7.51
C PHE A 160 6.01 13.80 7.38
N ARG A 161 5.09 14.76 7.24
CA ARG A 161 3.64 14.54 7.07
C ARG A 161 3.22 14.76 5.62
N GLY A 162 2.43 13.84 5.09
CA GLY A 162 1.87 13.96 3.74
C GLY A 162 2.83 13.50 2.64
N LYS A 163 2.63 14.00 1.42
CA LYS A 163 3.36 13.59 0.22
C LYS A 163 3.92 14.77 -0.61
N ASP A 164 3.79 15.99 -0.12
CA ASP A 164 4.30 17.17 -0.83
C ASP A 164 5.83 17.16 -0.83
N ILE A 165 6.41 16.84 -1.98
CA ILE A 165 7.86 16.74 -2.15
C ILE A 165 8.54 18.10 -2.08
N PHE A 166 7.87 19.17 -2.48
CA PHE A 166 8.42 20.54 -2.39
C PHE A 166 8.52 20.97 -0.94
N LYS A 167 7.45 20.70 -0.17
CA LYS A 167 7.47 20.93 1.28
C LYS A 167 8.54 20.09 1.95
N PHE A 168 8.68 18.82 1.59
CA PHE A 168 9.72 17.94 2.13
C PHE A 168 11.13 18.51 1.85
N SER A 169 11.42 18.89 0.61
CA SER A 169 12.71 19.45 0.22
C SER A 169 13.01 20.73 1.00
N TYR A 170 12.05 21.64 1.08
CA TYR A 170 12.18 22.89 1.84
C TYR A 170 12.43 22.65 3.33
N ASP A 171 11.62 21.83 3.98
CA ASP A 171 11.74 21.52 5.40
C ASP A 171 13.08 20.83 5.71
N PHE A 172 13.50 19.89 4.85
CA PHE A 172 14.77 19.18 4.97
C PHE A 172 15.96 20.12 4.83
N SER A 173 15.95 20.97 3.80
CA SER A 173 17.02 21.94 3.55
C SER A 173 17.13 22.95 4.69
N SER A 174 16.00 23.48 5.16
CA SER A 174 15.95 24.42 6.29
C SER A 174 16.47 23.81 7.59
N ARG A 175 16.17 22.53 7.84
CA ARG A 175 16.50 21.86 9.10
C ARG A 175 17.96 21.38 9.15
N PHE A 176 18.46 20.86 8.04
CA PHE A 176 19.75 20.18 8.00
C PHE A 176 20.83 20.95 7.21
N GLY A 177 20.49 22.11 6.64
CA GLY A 177 21.44 22.92 5.89
C GLY A 177 21.90 22.32 4.56
N ILE A 178 21.11 21.38 3.99
CA ILE A 178 21.46 20.66 2.77
C ILE A 178 20.40 20.94 1.71
N ASP A 179 20.82 21.52 0.60
CA ASP A 179 19.91 21.80 -0.52
C ASP A 179 19.57 20.51 -1.28
N ILE A 180 18.28 20.22 -1.41
CA ILE A 180 17.75 19.09 -2.16
C ILE A 180 16.98 19.64 -3.36
N LYS A 181 17.55 19.47 -4.54
CA LYS A 181 16.94 19.86 -5.81
C LYS A 181 15.91 18.82 -6.24
N ILE A 182 14.72 19.26 -6.56
CA ILE A 182 13.65 18.37 -7.07
C ILE A 182 13.87 18.22 -8.57
N PRO A 183 14.08 16.97 -9.06
CA PRO A 183 14.22 16.72 -10.49
C PRO A 183 12.88 16.85 -11.22
N ASP A 184 12.93 17.15 -12.52
CA ASP A 184 11.72 17.25 -13.37
C ASP A 184 10.89 15.96 -13.34
N ILE A 185 11.56 14.82 -13.35
CA ILE A 185 10.95 13.49 -13.26
C ILE A 185 11.41 12.82 -11.98
N LEU A 186 10.45 12.40 -11.15
CA LEU A 186 10.68 11.64 -9.93
C LEU A 186 9.85 10.34 -9.98
N LYS A 187 10.54 9.22 -10.16
CA LYS A 187 9.94 7.87 -10.24
C LYS A 187 10.50 6.95 -9.15
N PRO A 188 9.81 5.87 -8.76
CA PRO A 188 10.35 4.93 -7.79
C PRO A 188 11.69 4.36 -8.24
N TYR A 189 12.72 4.42 -7.38
CA TYR A 189 14.03 3.86 -7.69
C TYR A 189 14.08 2.37 -7.35
N TRP A 190 13.76 1.53 -8.33
CA TRP A 190 13.76 0.06 -8.18
C TRP A 190 15.16 -0.54 -8.10
N GLY A 191 16.21 0.22 -8.46
CA GLY A 191 17.60 -0.24 -8.43
C GLY A 191 18.15 -0.58 -7.04
N VAL A 192 17.40 -0.37 -5.97
CA VAL A 192 17.74 -0.82 -4.60
C VAL A 192 17.49 -2.31 -4.38
N TYR A 193 16.75 -2.97 -5.27
CA TYR A 193 16.51 -4.41 -5.21
C TYR A 193 17.43 -5.15 -6.20
N GLU A 194 17.99 -6.27 -5.76
CA GLU A 194 18.74 -7.18 -6.65
C GLU A 194 17.79 -8.00 -7.52
N LYS A 195 16.62 -8.37 -6.96
CA LYS A 195 15.60 -9.18 -7.63
C LYS A 195 14.21 -8.71 -7.22
N LEU A 196 13.28 -8.77 -8.18
CA LEU A 196 11.85 -8.54 -7.96
C LEU A 196 11.05 -9.69 -8.57
N ASP A 197 9.98 -10.12 -7.89
CA ASP A 197 9.02 -11.10 -8.42
C ASP A 197 7.84 -10.42 -9.13
N TYR A 198 7.66 -9.12 -8.94
CA TYR A 198 6.61 -8.28 -9.52
C TYR A 198 7.00 -6.80 -9.48
N LEU A 199 6.33 -5.99 -10.27
CA LEU A 199 6.42 -4.52 -10.20
C LEU A 199 5.10 -3.95 -9.69
N VAL A 200 5.19 -2.87 -8.92
CA VAL A 200 4.03 -2.08 -8.49
C VAL A 200 4.09 -0.71 -9.14
N VAL A 201 2.99 -0.27 -9.71
CA VAL A 201 2.93 0.98 -10.47
C VAL A 201 1.68 1.78 -10.05
N LYS A 202 1.79 3.10 -10.05
CA LYS A 202 0.66 4.03 -10.04
C LYS A 202 0.61 4.77 -11.37
N THR A 203 -0.56 4.83 -11.99
CA THR A 203 -0.80 5.65 -13.18
C THR A 203 -1.32 7.04 -12.82
N SER A 204 -1.84 7.17 -11.61
CA SER A 204 -2.41 8.41 -11.07
C SER A 204 -2.21 8.50 -9.56
N TYR A 205 -2.36 9.67 -9.01
CA TYR A 205 -2.35 9.99 -7.58
C TYR A 205 -3.72 10.49 -7.15
N GLY A 206 -4.08 10.25 -5.88
CA GLY A 206 -5.35 10.67 -5.32
C GLY A 206 -6.56 9.94 -5.91
N CYS A 207 -7.74 10.36 -5.47
CA CYS A 207 -9.01 9.76 -5.88
C CYS A 207 -10.07 10.85 -6.05
N PRO A 208 -10.92 10.80 -7.09
CA PRO A 208 -12.00 11.79 -7.26
C PRO A 208 -13.13 11.62 -6.24
N PHE A 209 -13.21 10.47 -5.56
CA PHE A 209 -14.27 10.15 -4.60
C PHE A 209 -13.93 10.60 -3.17
N SER A 210 -14.97 10.77 -2.33
CA SER A 210 -14.86 11.22 -0.94
C SER A 210 -15.54 10.23 0.01
N CYS A 211 -15.14 8.95 -0.07
CA CYS A 211 -15.66 7.90 0.80
C CYS A 211 -15.35 8.20 2.27
N TRP A 212 -16.35 8.07 3.16
CA TRP A 212 -16.26 8.46 4.57
C TRP A 212 -15.20 7.70 5.38
N TYR A 213 -14.94 6.45 5.01
CA TYR A 213 -13.94 5.58 5.63
C TYR A 213 -12.51 5.78 5.10
N CYS A 214 -12.33 6.49 3.99
CA CYS A 214 -11.06 6.52 3.26
C CYS A 214 -10.21 7.75 3.60
N GLY A 215 -8.95 7.52 3.99
CA GLY A 215 -8.00 8.58 4.31
C GLY A 215 -7.30 9.23 3.11
N ILE A 216 -7.57 8.76 1.86
CA ILE A 216 -6.80 9.21 0.69
C ILE A 216 -6.87 10.73 0.48
N LYS A 217 -8.04 11.34 0.69
CA LYS A 217 -8.24 12.78 0.54
C LYS A 217 -7.38 13.64 1.47
N GLN A 218 -7.02 13.11 2.64
CA GLN A 218 -6.13 13.81 3.56
C GLN A 218 -4.66 13.64 3.18
N PHE A 219 -4.35 12.59 2.45
CA PHE A 219 -2.99 12.23 2.07
C PHE A 219 -2.64 12.69 0.65
N GLU A 220 -3.60 12.59 -0.28
CA GLU A 220 -3.55 13.05 -1.67
C GLU A 220 -4.90 13.72 -2.00
N PRO A 221 -5.09 15.02 -1.70
CA PRO A 221 -6.39 15.67 -1.79
C PRO A 221 -6.90 15.81 -3.23
N GLU A 222 -5.99 15.91 -4.20
CA GLU A 222 -6.31 16.08 -5.61
C GLU A 222 -6.03 14.83 -6.42
N TYR A 223 -6.92 14.54 -7.39
CA TYR A 223 -6.65 13.54 -8.40
C TYR A 223 -5.73 14.11 -9.48
N LYS A 224 -4.59 13.46 -9.74
CA LYS A 224 -3.62 13.86 -10.76
C LYS A 224 -3.13 12.65 -11.55
N LYS A 225 -3.28 12.70 -12.86
CA LYS A 225 -2.68 11.70 -13.77
C LYS A 225 -1.15 11.88 -13.82
N ARG A 226 -0.43 10.78 -13.91
CA ARG A 226 0.97 10.81 -14.34
C ARG A 226 1.02 10.90 -15.86
N ASP A 227 2.13 11.36 -16.39
CA ASP A 227 2.39 11.21 -17.82
C ASP A 227 2.37 9.71 -18.18
N PHE A 228 1.60 9.34 -19.20
CA PHE A 228 1.43 7.93 -19.55
C PHE A 228 2.68 7.34 -20.20
N ASP A 229 3.50 8.12 -20.90
CA ASP A 229 4.76 7.68 -21.48
C ASP A 229 5.78 7.37 -20.38
N GLU A 230 5.88 8.20 -19.33
CA GLU A 230 6.71 7.91 -18.14
C GLU A 230 6.29 6.61 -17.45
N VAL A 231 4.99 6.34 -17.37
CA VAL A 231 4.49 5.08 -16.76
C VAL A 231 4.84 3.87 -17.64
N VAL A 232 4.71 4.01 -18.96
CA VAL A 232 5.08 2.95 -19.91
C VAL A 232 6.58 2.63 -19.81
N GLU A 233 7.43 3.66 -19.81
CA GLU A 233 8.89 3.50 -19.64
C GLU A 233 9.20 2.81 -18.31
N GLU A 234 8.61 3.26 -17.20
CA GLU A 234 8.80 2.63 -15.88
C GLU A 234 8.46 1.13 -15.91
N ILE A 235 7.36 0.75 -16.55
CA ILE A 235 6.94 -0.66 -16.66
C ILE A 235 7.96 -1.45 -17.50
N ILE A 236 8.30 -0.96 -18.70
CA ILE A 236 9.14 -1.70 -19.64
C ILE A 236 10.56 -1.85 -19.09
N GLU A 237 11.21 -0.75 -18.69
CA GLU A 237 12.57 -0.76 -18.18
C GLU A 237 12.74 -1.75 -17.00
N ASN A 238 11.78 -1.74 -16.06
CA ASN A 238 11.87 -2.59 -14.88
C ASN A 238 11.43 -4.03 -15.17
N ALA A 239 10.45 -4.25 -16.04
CA ALA A 239 10.06 -5.59 -16.46
C ALA A 239 11.22 -6.31 -17.17
N GLU A 240 11.95 -5.63 -18.04
CA GLU A 240 13.14 -6.17 -18.73
C GLU A 240 14.30 -6.39 -17.75
N LYS A 241 14.63 -5.37 -16.95
CA LYS A 241 15.75 -5.41 -15.99
C LYS A 241 15.64 -6.58 -15.02
N PHE A 242 14.46 -6.77 -14.44
CA PHE A 242 14.22 -7.78 -13.40
C PHE A 242 13.61 -9.07 -13.94
N LYS A 243 13.31 -9.14 -15.26
CA LYS A 243 12.67 -10.29 -15.92
C LYS A 243 11.36 -10.70 -15.26
N ILE A 244 10.53 -9.72 -14.92
CA ILE A 244 9.23 -9.93 -14.29
C ILE A 244 8.09 -9.85 -15.30
N GLU A 245 7.00 -10.56 -15.00
CA GLU A 245 5.81 -10.60 -15.86
C GLU A 245 4.58 -10.01 -15.13
N ASP A 246 4.62 -9.85 -13.80
CA ASP A 246 3.48 -9.45 -12.99
C ASP A 246 3.57 -7.98 -12.60
N ILE A 247 2.57 -7.19 -13.01
CA ILE A 247 2.47 -5.75 -12.76
C ILE A 247 1.19 -5.48 -11.96
N ALA A 248 1.33 -4.91 -10.78
CA ALA A 248 0.20 -4.55 -9.92
C ALA A 248 -0.04 -3.03 -9.93
N PHE A 249 -1.24 -2.60 -10.28
CA PHE A 249 -1.63 -1.19 -10.24
C PHE A 249 -2.12 -0.78 -8.84
N TYR A 250 -1.45 0.19 -8.24
CA TYR A 250 -1.72 0.71 -6.88
C TYR A 250 -2.56 1.99 -6.89
N ASP A 251 -3.20 2.27 -8.01
CA ASP A 251 -4.08 3.44 -8.14
C ASP A 251 -5.27 3.35 -7.18
N ASP A 252 -5.67 4.49 -6.65
CA ASP A 252 -6.85 4.62 -5.80
C ASP A 252 -8.15 4.70 -6.63
N ALA A 253 -8.03 5.03 -7.94
CA ALA A 253 -9.14 5.12 -8.88
C ALA A 253 -8.69 4.74 -10.31
N LEU A 254 -8.17 3.52 -10.50
CA LEU A 254 -7.50 3.06 -11.72
C LEU A 254 -8.30 3.28 -13.02
N LEU A 255 -9.61 3.05 -12.99
CA LEU A 255 -10.46 3.16 -14.19
C LEU A 255 -11.08 4.57 -14.38
N PHE A 256 -10.77 5.51 -13.50
CA PHE A 256 -11.19 6.89 -13.72
C PHE A 256 -10.39 7.49 -14.88
N ASN A 257 -11.08 8.09 -15.87
CA ASN A 257 -10.47 8.53 -17.14
C ASN A 257 -9.73 7.41 -17.90
N PHE A 258 -10.35 6.22 -17.97
CA PHE A 258 -9.78 5.01 -18.56
C PHE A 258 -9.17 5.24 -19.94
N ASP A 259 -9.91 5.86 -20.86
CA ASP A 259 -9.50 6.04 -22.27
C ASP A 259 -8.29 6.97 -22.40
N GLU A 260 -8.17 7.96 -21.51
CA GLU A 260 -7.09 8.94 -21.55
C GLU A 260 -5.80 8.46 -20.86
N GLN A 261 -5.90 7.45 -20.00
CA GLN A 261 -4.78 7.03 -19.18
C GLN A 261 -4.49 5.52 -19.33
N LEU A 262 -5.24 4.66 -18.65
CA LEU A 262 -4.92 3.24 -18.59
C LEU A 262 -4.95 2.57 -19.96
N TYR A 263 -5.92 2.89 -20.81
CA TYR A 263 -6.00 2.33 -22.16
C TYR A 263 -4.74 2.63 -22.96
N LYS A 264 -4.27 3.87 -22.97
CA LYS A 264 -3.04 4.26 -23.70
C LYS A 264 -1.80 3.53 -23.17
N ILE A 265 -1.70 3.37 -21.84
CA ILE A 265 -0.61 2.61 -21.22
C ILE A 265 -0.65 1.16 -21.69
N LEU A 266 -1.82 0.49 -21.61
CA LEU A 266 -1.97 -0.91 -21.99
C LEU A 266 -1.65 -1.14 -23.46
N GLU A 267 -2.12 -0.26 -24.35
CA GLU A 267 -1.83 -0.30 -25.79
C GLU A 267 -0.32 -0.25 -26.08
N LYS A 268 0.40 0.66 -25.44
CA LYS A 268 1.85 0.80 -25.64
C LYS A 268 2.62 -0.37 -25.04
N VAL A 269 2.32 -0.76 -23.81
CA VAL A 269 2.99 -1.86 -23.11
C VAL A 269 2.78 -3.19 -23.86
N LYS A 270 1.56 -3.45 -24.38
CA LYS A 270 1.26 -4.67 -25.16
C LYS A 270 2.11 -4.81 -26.42
N ARG A 271 2.52 -3.71 -27.05
CA ARG A 271 3.41 -3.73 -28.24
C ARG A 271 4.81 -4.22 -27.90
N TYR A 272 5.27 -3.94 -26.67
CA TYR A 272 6.60 -4.35 -26.21
C TYR A 272 6.62 -5.78 -25.68
N ASN A 273 5.68 -6.12 -24.80
CA ASN A 273 5.65 -7.44 -24.16
C ASN A 273 4.22 -7.93 -23.95
N LYS A 274 3.81 -8.93 -24.75
CA LYS A 274 2.49 -9.54 -24.68
C LYS A 274 2.31 -10.51 -23.50
N ASN A 275 3.39 -10.86 -22.79
CA ASN A 275 3.36 -11.82 -21.69
C ASN A 275 3.11 -11.18 -20.33
N LEU A 276 3.13 -9.84 -20.23
CA LEU A 276 2.86 -9.16 -18.98
C LEU A 276 1.44 -9.48 -18.49
N ARG A 277 1.34 -9.69 -17.19
CA ARG A 277 0.08 -9.94 -16.48
C ARG A 277 -0.21 -8.76 -15.55
N PHE A 278 -1.45 -8.32 -15.54
CA PHE A 278 -1.86 -7.16 -14.75
C PHE A 278 -2.77 -7.53 -13.58
N HIS A 279 -2.62 -6.81 -12.49
CA HIS A 279 -3.29 -7.06 -11.23
C HIS A 279 -3.84 -5.78 -10.61
N THR A 280 -4.99 -5.90 -9.93
CA THR A 280 -5.60 -4.79 -9.21
C THR A 280 -5.76 -5.15 -7.73
N PRO A 281 -4.73 -4.97 -6.88
CA PRO A 281 -4.86 -5.22 -5.44
C PRO A 281 -5.88 -4.29 -4.79
N ASN A 282 -5.91 -3.02 -5.20
CA ASN A 282 -6.91 -2.06 -4.76
C ASN A 282 -8.24 -2.29 -5.50
N GLY A 283 -9.34 -1.96 -4.83
CA GLY A 283 -10.66 -2.15 -5.41
C GLY A 283 -10.93 -1.19 -6.58
N ILE A 284 -11.36 -1.73 -7.70
CA ILE A 284 -11.83 -0.98 -8.87
C ILE A 284 -13.30 -0.61 -8.66
N HIS A 285 -13.66 0.59 -9.05
CA HIS A 285 -15.03 1.06 -8.98
C HIS A 285 -15.92 0.42 -10.08
N PRO A 286 -16.94 -0.37 -9.77
CA PRO A 286 -17.75 -1.12 -10.73
C PRO A 286 -18.38 -0.27 -11.85
N LYS A 287 -18.81 0.97 -11.56
CA LYS A 287 -19.45 1.84 -12.57
C LYS A 287 -18.61 2.15 -13.80
N PHE A 288 -17.29 2.04 -13.70
CA PHE A 288 -16.37 2.25 -14.82
C PHE A 288 -16.15 1.00 -15.67
N ILE A 289 -16.62 -0.16 -15.22
CA ILE A 289 -16.52 -1.39 -16.00
C ILE A 289 -17.71 -1.47 -16.97
N LYS A 290 -17.54 -0.86 -18.14
CA LYS A 290 -18.42 -1.02 -19.29
C LYS A 290 -18.03 -2.24 -20.08
N LYS A 291 -18.85 -2.65 -21.06
CA LYS A 291 -18.61 -3.83 -21.91
C LYS A 291 -17.23 -3.75 -22.57
N GLU A 292 -16.93 -2.65 -23.23
CA GLU A 292 -15.68 -2.41 -23.94
C GLU A 292 -14.47 -2.47 -23.01
N VAL A 293 -14.57 -1.83 -21.84
CA VAL A 293 -13.52 -1.84 -20.81
C VAL A 293 -13.23 -3.25 -20.33
N ALA A 294 -14.26 -4.07 -20.09
CA ALA A 294 -14.09 -5.46 -19.66
C ALA A 294 -13.33 -6.29 -20.71
N TYR A 295 -13.64 -6.13 -21.98
CA TYR A 295 -12.92 -6.81 -23.08
C TYR A 295 -11.45 -6.34 -23.17
N ILE A 296 -11.20 -5.03 -23.10
CA ILE A 296 -9.84 -4.48 -23.14
C ILE A 296 -9.00 -5.01 -21.96
N LEU A 297 -9.55 -5.03 -20.75
CA LEU A 297 -8.85 -5.57 -19.58
C LEU A 297 -8.52 -7.07 -19.78
N LYS A 298 -9.43 -7.86 -20.36
CA LYS A 298 -9.18 -9.28 -20.63
C LYS A 298 -8.10 -9.48 -21.68
N GLU A 299 -8.17 -8.75 -22.79
CA GLU A 299 -7.17 -8.78 -23.85
C GLU A 299 -5.80 -8.29 -23.41
N ALA A 300 -5.76 -7.32 -22.48
CA ALA A 300 -4.53 -6.84 -21.87
C ALA A 300 -3.96 -7.82 -20.83
N ASN A 301 -4.56 -9.01 -20.64
CA ASN A 301 -4.07 -10.05 -19.76
C ASN A 301 -4.18 -9.73 -18.26
N PHE A 302 -5.23 -9.01 -17.83
CA PHE A 302 -5.53 -8.90 -16.39
C PHE A 302 -5.86 -10.26 -15.79
N LYS A 303 -5.20 -10.63 -14.70
CA LYS A 303 -5.35 -11.92 -13.99
C LYS A 303 -6.11 -11.81 -12.69
N THR A 304 -6.18 -10.62 -12.13
CA THR A 304 -6.94 -10.37 -10.91
C THR A 304 -7.68 -9.04 -11.03
N ILE A 305 -9.00 -9.12 -10.99
CA ILE A 305 -9.90 -7.95 -10.92
C ILE A 305 -10.48 -7.92 -9.51
N ARG A 306 -10.34 -6.80 -8.81
CA ARG A 306 -10.93 -6.57 -7.49
C ARG A 306 -11.94 -5.44 -7.59
N LEU A 307 -13.19 -5.74 -7.28
CA LEU A 307 -14.29 -4.76 -7.31
C LEU A 307 -14.55 -4.23 -5.92
N SER A 308 -14.71 -2.93 -5.78
CA SER A 308 -15.18 -2.28 -4.56
C SER A 308 -16.70 -2.18 -4.58
N LEU A 309 -17.39 -3.10 -3.91
CA LEU A 309 -18.83 -3.01 -3.67
C LEU A 309 -19.09 -2.37 -2.31
N GLU A 310 -18.30 -2.75 -1.30
CA GLU A 310 -18.36 -2.35 0.10
C GLU A 310 -19.60 -2.90 0.82
N THR A 311 -20.81 -2.56 0.37
CA THR A 311 -22.10 -2.97 0.93
C THR A 311 -23.20 -2.88 -0.11
N ILE A 312 -24.35 -3.53 0.15
CA ILE A 312 -25.59 -3.38 -0.62
C ILE A 312 -26.65 -2.57 0.14
N GLU A 313 -26.38 -2.22 1.40
CA GLU A 313 -27.33 -1.48 2.23
C GLU A 313 -27.43 -0.02 1.78
N LYS A 314 -28.64 0.42 1.39
CA LYS A 314 -28.88 1.74 0.78
C LYS A 314 -28.36 2.89 1.64
N ASN A 315 -28.66 2.90 2.93
CA ASN A 315 -28.22 3.96 3.84
C ASN A 315 -26.68 4.06 3.87
N ARG A 316 -25.99 2.91 3.89
CA ARG A 316 -24.51 2.86 3.85
C ARG A 316 -23.93 3.33 2.53
N ILE A 317 -24.62 3.05 1.42
CA ILE A 317 -24.22 3.54 0.09
C ILE A 317 -24.31 5.07 0.06
N GLU A 318 -25.38 5.65 0.63
CA GLU A 318 -25.56 7.11 0.76
C GLU A 318 -24.47 7.73 1.63
N GLU A 319 -24.22 7.17 2.80
CA GLU A 319 -23.14 7.58 3.72
C GLU A 319 -21.75 7.48 3.09
N SER A 320 -21.51 6.50 2.22
CA SER A 320 -20.23 6.37 1.50
C SER A 320 -20.06 7.32 0.31
N GLY A 321 -20.99 8.24 0.10
CA GLY A 321 -20.98 9.20 -1.01
C GLY A 321 -21.43 8.62 -2.35
N TYR A 322 -22.39 7.69 -2.34
CA TYR A 322 -22.96 7.02 -3.53
C TYR A 322 -21.93 6.39 -4.45
N LYS A 323 -20.89 5.79 -3.86
CA LYS A 323 -19.77 5.25 -4.62
C LYS A 323 -20.23 4.23 -5.67
N VAL A 324 -21.09 3.28 -5.29
CA VAL A 324 -21.57 2.21 -6.19
C VAL A 324 -23.04 1.93 -5.90
N ASN A 325 -23.88 1.90 -6.94
CA ASN A 325 -25.18 1.29 -6.81
C ASN A 325 -25.14 -0.19 -7.24
N PHE A 326 -26.10 -0.98 -6.76
CA PHE A 326 -26.08 -2.42 -6.97
C PHE A 326 -26.24 -2.81 -8.45
N SER A 327 -27.01 -2.04 -9.24
CA SER A 327 -27.19 -2.30 -10.68
C SER A 327 -25.90 -2.06 -11.48
N GLU A 328 -25.10 -1.07 -11.11
CA GLU A 328 -23.76 -0.86 -11.71
C GLU A 328 -22.85 -2.05 -11.42
N PHE A 329 -22.91 -2.58 -10.20
CA PHE A 329 -22.16 -3.76 -9.82
C PHE A 329 -22.60 -5.00 -10.63
N GLU A 330 -23.91 -5.28 -10.72
CA GLU A 330 -24.43 -6.39 -11.51
C GLU A 330 -24.00 -6.32 -12.98
N ASN A 331 -24.13 -5.14 -13.58
CA ASN A 331 -23.68 -4.92 -14.97
C ASN A 331 -22.17 -5.17 -15.11
N SER A 332 -21.36 -4.71 -14.17
CA SER A 332 -19.92 -4.92 -14.20
C SER A 332 -19.54 -6.42 -14.18
N ILE A 333 -20.20 -7.21 -13.31
CA ILE A 333 -20.00 -8.66 -13.28
C ILE A 333 -20.39 -9.31 -14.61
N LYS A 334 -21.57 -8.94 -15.14
CA LYS A 334 -22.05 -9.45 -16.43
C LYS A 334 -21.04 -9.18 -17.56
N TYR A 335 -20.52 -7.95 -17.65
CA TYR A 335 -19.55 -7.60 -18.67
C TYR A 335 -18.20 -8.34 -18.50
N LEU A 336 -17.72 -8.50 -17.26
CA LEU A 336 -16.51 -9.26 -16.99
C LEU A 336 -16.65 -10.74 -17.39
N ILE A 337 -17.78 -11.37 -17.08
CA ILE A 337 -18.04 -12.77 -17.46
C ILE A 337 -18.13 -12.89 -18.99
N TYR A 338 -18.84 -11.97 -19.66
CA TYR A 338 -18.92 -11.99 -21.13
C TYR A 338 -17.57 -11.76 -21.80
N ALA A 339 -16.67 -10.98 -21.19
CA ALA A 339 -15.30 -10.82 -21.65
C ALA A 339 -14.41 -12.04 -21.36
N GLY A 340 -14.93 -13.07 -20.67
CA GLY A 340 -14.22 -14.32 -20.41
C GLY A 340 -13.41 -14.34 -19.10
N PHE A 341 -13.67 -13.44 -18.16
CA PHE A 341 -13.12 -13.57 -16.80
C PHE A 341 -13.80 -14.69 -16.03
N THR A 342 -13.00 -15.45 -15.28
CA THR A 342 -13.48 -16.56 -14.45
C THR A 342 -13.76 -16.08 -13.01
N LYS A 343 -14.50 -16.90 -12.25
CA LYS A 343 -14.73 -16.69 -10.81
C LYS A 343 -13.42 -16.49 -10.03
N GLU A 344 -12.37 -17.19 -10.43
CA GLU A 344 -11.05 -17.15 -9.78
C GLU A 344 -10.36 -15.80 -9.97
N GLU A 345 -10.62 -15.14 -11.08
CA GLU A 345 -10.02 -13.86 -11.46
C GLU A 345 -10.78 -12.67 -10.85
N ILE A 346 -12.08 -12.81 -10.54
CA ILE A 346 -12.93 -11.74 -10.01
C ILE A 346 -13.05 -11.86 -8.48
N GLY A 347 -12.61 -10.83 -7.75
CA GLY A 347 -12.85 -10.68 -6.33
C GLY A 347 -13.69 -9.45 -6.03
N VAL A 348 -14.56 -9.53 -5.03
CA VAL A 348 -15.40 -8.42 -4.60
C VAL A 348 -15.08 -8.08 -3.15
N TYR A 349 -14.63 -6.86 -2.91
CA TYR A 349 -14.44 -6.35 -1.56
C TYR A 349 -15.76 -5.89 -0.97
N ILE A 350 -16.03 -6.34 0.26
CA ILE A 350 -17.10 -5.86 1.13
C ILE A 350 -16.47 -5.37 2.43
N LEU A 351 -17.02 -4.31 3.01
CA LEU A 351 -16.56 -3.76 4.28
C LEU A 351 -17.33 -4.38 5.45
N ALA A 352 -16.60 -4.74 6.50
CA ALA A 352 -17.15 -5.23 7.75
C ALA A 352 -16.58 -4.43 8.93
N GLY A 353 -17.42 -4.09 9.91
CA GLY A 353 -17.02 -3.36 11.10
C GLY A 353 -17.07 -1.84 10.97
N LEU A 354 -17.78 -1.29 9.98
CA LEU A 354 -18.05 0.16 9.91
C LEU A 354 -18.74 0.66 11.18
N PRO A 355 -18.54 1.90 11.60
CA PRO A 355 -19.21 2.45 12.78
C PRO A 355 -20.73 2.27 12.73
N GLY A 356 -21.29 1.64 13.76
CA GLY A 356 -22.72 1.32 13.84
C GLY A 356 -23.22 0.26 12.85
N GLN A 357 -22.35 -0.45 12.12
CA GLN A 357 -22.74 -1.53 11.22
C GLN A 357 -23.16 -2.78 12.01
N MET A 358 -24.31 -3.32 11.67
CA MET A 358 -24.80 -4.56 12.27
C MET A 358 -24.28 -5.79 11.51
N PRO A 359 -23.96 -6.91 12.19
CA PRO A 359 -23.50 -8.13 11.53
C PRO A 359 -24.42 -8.63 10.41
N ASN A 360 -25.74 -8.47 10.56
CA ASN A 360 -26.71 -8.88 9.55
C ASN A 360 -26.55 -8.12 8.23
N GLU A 361 -26.12 -6.86 8.24
CA GLU A 361 -25.87 -6.09 7.01
C GLU A 361 -24.76 -6.75 6.17
N VAL A 362 -23.70 -7.21 6.83
CA VAL A 362 -22.59 -7.92 6.18
C VAL A 362 -23.05 -9.30 5.68
N ILE A 363 -23.80 -10.03 6.51
CA ILE A 363 -24.35 -11.36 6.16
C ILE A 363 -25.27 -11.25 4.95
N ASN A 364 -26.14 -10.25 4.90
CA ASN A 364 -27.04 -10.00 3.77
C ASN A 364 -26.24 -9.75 2.48
N THR A 365 -25.21 -8.90 2.55
CA THR A 365 -24.33 -8.64 1.43
C THR A 365 -23.64 -9.93 0.94
N ILE A 366 -23.12 -10.76 1.85
CA ILE A 366 -22.52 -12.06 1.52
C ILE A 366 -23.54 -12.99 0.85
N ASN A 367 -24.74 -13.11 1.40
CA ASN A 367 -25.77 -14.01 0.88
C ASN A 367 -26.18 -13.65 -0.55
N ILE A 368 -26.32 -12.36 -0.85
CA ILE A 368 -26.60 -11.91 -2.22
C ILE A 368 -25.42 -12.21 -3.14
N LEU A 369 -24.18 -11.92 -2.73
CA LEU A 369 -23.00 -12.15 -3.55
C LEU A 369 -22.71 -13.62 -3.85
N ARG A 370 -23.21 -14.56 -3.04
CA ARG A 370 -23.13 -16.02 -3.33
C ARG A 370 -23.82 -16.45 -4.62
N ASN A 371 -24.76 -15.65 -5.12
CA ASN A 371 -25.46 -15.92 -6.39
C ASN A 371 -24.65 -15.47 -7.62
N TYR A 372 -23.49 -14.83 -7.44
CA TYR A 372 -22.63 -14.35 -8.51
C TYR A 372 -21.35 -15.18 -8.62
N PRO A 373 -20.77 -15.35 -9.83
CA PRO A 373 -19.53 -16.07 -10.04
C PRO A 373 -18.31 -15.23 -9.64
N VAL A 374 -18.19 -14.92 -8.35
CA VAL A 374 -17.13 -14.08 -7.78
C VAL A 374 -16.54 -14.68 -6.51
N LYS A 375 -15.35 -14.21 -6.11
CA LYS A 375 -14.76 -14.47 -4.80
C LYS A 375 -15.03 -13.29 -3.87
N ILE A 376 -15.74 -13.54 -2.79
CA ILE A 376 -16.00 -12.55 -1.76
C ILE A 376 -14.72 -12.33 -0.95
N LYS A 377 -14.36 -11.08 -0.72
CA LYS A 377 -13.22 -10.61 0.06
C LYS A 377 -13.73 -9.66 1.13
N ILE A 378 -13.69 -10.11 2.37
CA ILE A 378 -14.03 -9.24 3.50
C ILE A 378 -12.80 -8.36 3.78
N ALA A 379 -13.03 -7.05 3.79
CA ALA A 379 -12.08 -6.04 4.25
C ALA A 379 -12.62 -5.49 5.57
N GLU A 380 -11.91 -5.80 6.65
CA GLU A 380 -12.28 -5.26 7.95
C GLU A 380 -11.95 -3.76 7.99
N TYR A 381 -12.84 -2.99 8.60
CA TYR A 381 -12.70 -1.55 8.75
C TYR A 381 -11.56 -1.21 9.72
N SER A 382 -10.73 -0.26 9.31
CA SER A 382 -9.70 0.35 10.15
C SER A 382 -10.05 1.81 10.38
N PRO A 383 -10.19 2.29 11.62
CA PRO A 383 -10.53 3.68 11.91
C PRO A 383 -9.33 4.59 11.60
N ILE A 384 -9.34 5.22 10.42
CA ILE A 384 -8.26 6.10 9.98
C ILE A 384 -8.48 7.50 10.56
N PRO A 385 -7.55 8.06 11.34
CA PRO A 385 -7.68 9.39 11.93
C PRO A 385 -8.01 10.47 10.89
N GLY A 386 -8.96 11.35 11.26
CA GLY A 386 -9.38 12.47 10.42
C GLY A 386 -10.48 12.15 9.41
N THR A 387 -10.82 10.88 9.15
CA THR A 387 -11.95 10.50 8.30
C THR A 387 -13.30 10.78 8.98
N VAL A 388 -14.38 10.81 8.20
CA VAL A 388 -15.74 10.97 8.73
C VAL A 388 -16.09 9.81 9.66
N ASP A 389 -15.85 8.58 9.22
CA ASP A 389 -16.14 7.37 10.00
C ASP A 389 -15.33 7.28 11.27
N PHE A 390 -14.08 7.78 11.28
CA PHE A 390 -13.30 7.89 12.51
C PHE A 390 -13.99 8.75 13.56
N LYS A 391 -14.52 9.92 13.16
CA LYS A 391 -15.26 10.82 14.06
C LYS A 391 -16.58 10.21 14.54
N ILE A 392 -17.26 9.46 13.67
CA ILE A 392 -18.48 8.72 14.04
C ILE A 392 -18.14 7.62 15.05
N ALA A 393 -17.06 6.85 14.81
CA ALA A 393 -16.61 5.82 15.72
C ALA A 393 -16.28 6.39 17.11
N GLN A 394 -15.56 7.52 17.18
CA GLN A 394 -15.27 8.20 18.46
C GLN A 394 -16.54 8.61 19.24
N LYS A 395 -17.58 9.03 18.53
CA LYS A 395 -18.87 9.40 19.15
C LYS A 395 -19.67 8.19 19.63
N LEU A 396 -19.70 7.12 18.84
CA LEU A 396 -20.46 5.90 19.16
C LEU A 396 -19.77 5.07 20.26
N TYR A 397 -18.44 5.12 20.32
CA TYR A 397 -17.62 4.28 21.19
C TYR A 397 -16.61 5.12 22.00
N PRO A 398 -17.07 6.04 22.88
CA PRO A 398 -16.21 6.99 23.56
C PRO A 398 -15.20 6.32 24.52
N ASP A 399 -15.51 5.13 25.01
CA ASP A 399 -14.65 4.38 25.94
C ASP A 399 -13.56 3.56 25.22
N LEU A 400 -13.60 3.47 23.89
CA LEU A 400 -12.60 2.74 23.13
C LEU A 400 -11.41 3.64 22.76
N PRO A 401 -10.17 3.14 22.85
CA PRO A 401 -8.97 3.91 22.54
C PRO A 401 -8.72 4.03 21.03
N ILE A 402 -9.71 4.51 20.27
CA ILE A 402 -9.71 4.55 18.78
C ILE A 402 -8.52 5.38 18.23
N SER A 403 -8.04 6.37 19.00
CA SER A 403 -6.88 7.17 18.62
C SER A 403 -5.53 6.46 18.82
N ASN A 404 -5.52 5.32 19.54
CA ASN A 404 -4.31 4.53 19.68
C ASN A 404 -4.01 3.80 18.35
N PRO A 405 -2.81 3.98 17.77
CA PRO A 405 -2.47 3.34 16.48
C PRO A 405 -2.68 1.82 16.49
N LEU A 406 -2.35 1.14 17.57
CA LEU A 406 -2.56 -0.32 17.66
C LEU A 406 -4.05 -0.69 17.61
N PHE A 407 -4.93 0.10 18.22
CA PHE A 407 -6.38 -0.15 18.17
C PHE A 407 -6.97 0.02 16.77
N GLN A 408 -6.25 0.70 15.87
CA GLN A 408 -6.66 0.85 14.47
C GLN A 408 -6.41 -0.40 13.63
N ASN A 409 -5.82 -1.45 14.21
CA ASN A 409 -5.71 -2.75 13.56
C ASN A 409 -7.11 -3.33 13.33
N ASN A 410 -7.36 -3.80 12.13
CA ASN A 410 -8.62 -4.36 11.66
C ASN A 410 -8.74 -5.88 11.92
N SER A 411 -8.12 -6.39 12.96
CA SER A 411 -8.10 -7.83 13.26
C SER A 411 -9.01 -8.23 14.41
#